data_1f2b552fe61c34b7497c985e76ad9416
#
_entry.id   1f2b552fe61c34b7497c985e76ad9416
#
_cell.length_a   1.000
_cell.length_b   1.000
_cell.length_c   1.000
_cell.angle_alpha   90.00
_cell.angle_beta   90.00
_cell.angle_gamma   90.00
#
_symmetry.space_group_name_H-M   'P 1'
#
loop_
_entity.id
_entity.type
_entity.pdbx_description
1 polymer ?
#
loop_
_entity_poly.entity_id
_entity_poly.type
_entity_poly.pdbx_seq_one_letter_code
_entity_poly.pdbx_strand_id
1 'polypeptide(L)'
;MKKNIKKPKKKFRIYNPKIKEECGVFGISNTPEASTLTALGLHALQHRGQEGCGIVSFDGEKYHSEKRFGLVGDNFNDEKVLKNLPGKYAIGHNRYSTTGGSALRNVQPFFADTNSGGIGVAHNGNLTNAITLRNKMVEEGSIFYTTSDTETIVKLIAKSKRVRTIDKIIDAIFQIQGGYALVMMTQNSLIGVRDPLGIRPLVIGKLKNSYVFTSETCALDIIGAKFVREVENGEIVYVENDELQSLKPFPPKKVRPCIFEYIYFSRPDSILSGKTAYEYRKNFGAQLAKEENFDADLIVPVPDSGNAAALGYAQEKKVKFDLGLIRNHYVGRTFIEPSQKIRSLGVKLKLNANLSVIKNKKIILIDDSLVRGTTSYKIVKMLYDAGAKEVHVRIASPEIKYPDFYGVDTPTKKELLAANKTVDEIKEFISAQSLKFLSLDGLYKAMGFEKRNDNFPQLTDHYFTGDYPVKIIDELGGDKVTQLSLLSTASNN
;
A
#
# COMPACT_ATOMS: atom_id res chain seq x y z
N MET A 1 5.74 14.33 -63.70
CA MET A 1 5.08 13.38 -62.76
C MET A 1 5.85 13.34 -61.43
N LYS A 2 5.42 14.06 -60.41
CA LYS A 2 6.05 14.00 -59.09
C LYS A 2 5.31 12.94 -58.25
N LYS A 3 5.98 11.83 -57.92
CA LYS A 3 5.45 10.79 -57.04
C LYS A 3 5.46 11.29 -55.60
N ASN A 4 4.28 11.49 -55.04
CA ASN A 4 4.07 11.73 -53.61
C ASN A 4 4.36 10.45 -52.84
N ILE A 5 5.52 10.39 -52.19
CA ILE A 5 5.86 9.33 -51.23
C ILE A 5 5.22 9.71 -49.88
N LYS A 6 4.07 9.10 -49.59
CA LYS A 6 3.48 9.15 -48.21
C LYS A 6 4.39 8.40 -47.26
N LYS A 7 5.08 9.13 -46.39
CA LYS A 7 5.80 8.53 -45.26
C LYS A 7 4.80 7.81 -44.32
N PRO A 8 5.05 6.58 -43.90
CA PRO A 8 4.17 5.88 -43.00
C PRO A 8 4.17 6.60 -41.63
N LYS A 9 2.99 6.99 -41.15
CA LYS A 9 2.81 7.47 -39.77
C LYS A 9 3.12 6.34 -38.83
N LYS A 10 4.31 6.34 -38.19
CA LYS A 10 4.62 5.46 -37.08
C LYS A 10 3.62 5.78 -35.96
N LYS A 11 2.70 4.86 -35.69
CA LYS A 11 1.89 4.87 -34.46
C LYS A 11 2.83 4.65 -33.29
N PHE A 12 3.23 5.69 -32.61
CA PHE A 12 3.88 5.58 -31.31
C PHE A 12 2.87 4.95 -30.33
N ARG A 13 3.20 3.80 -29.75
CA ARG A 13 2.46 3.23 -28.62
C ARG A 13 2.65 4.20 -27.46
N ILE A 14 1.56 4.82 -27.03
CA ILE A 14 1.50 5.63 -25.82
C ILE A 14 1.70 4.67 -24.64
N TYR A 15 2.82 4.79 -23.96
CA TYR A 15 3.06 4.13 -22.71
C TYR A 15 2.26 4.93 -21.66
N ASN A 16 1.19 4.33 -21.14
CA ASN A 16 0.43 4.85 -20.01
C ASN A 16 1.02 4.20 -18.76
N PRO A 17 1.90 4.85 -17.99
CA PRO A 17 2.37 4.32 -16.72
C PRO A 17 1.19 4.39 -15.76
N LYS A 18 0.51 3.27 -15.54
CA LYS A 18 -0.37 3.12 -14.38
C LYS A 18 0.53 3.12 -13.16
N ILE A 19 0.69 4.29 -12.56
CA ILE A 19 1.39 4.47 -11.30
C ILE A 19 0.44 3.96 -10.23
N LYS A 20 0.78 2.82 -9.61
CA LYS A 20 0.08 2.26 -8.45
C LYS A 20 1.15 1.77 -7.51
N GLU A 21 1.26 2.40 -6.37
CA GLU A 21 2.30 2.13 -5.39
C GLU A 21 1.67 1.81 -4.04
N GLU A 22 1.94 0.61 -3.51
CA GLU A 22 1.81 0.29 -2.11
C GLU A 22 3.19 0.47 -1.51
N CYS A 23 3.32 1.29 -0.46
CA CYS A 23 4.64 1.68 0.04
C CYS A 23 4.63 1.74 1.56
N GLY A 24 5.83 1.57 2.16
CA GLY A 24 6.11 1.85 3.55
C GLY A 24 7.11 2.97 3.67
N VAL A 25 6.85 3.93 4.55
CA VAL A 25 7.77 5.03 4.85
C VAL A 25 8.21 4.99 6.30
N PHE A 26 9.46 5.38 6.53
CA PHE A 26 10.06 5.48 7.84
C PHE A 26 11.03 6.65 7.88
N GLY A 27 11.13 7.34 9.00
CA GLY A 27 12.14 8.36 9.24
C GLY A 27 12.42 8.53 10.72
N ILE A 28 13.67 8.82 11.05
CA ILE A 28 14.13 9.03 12.42
C ILE A 28 15.10 10.20 12.49
N SER A 29 15.03 10.95 13.59
CA SER A 29 15.89 12.10 13.86
C SER A 29 16.77 11.86 15.07
N ASN A 30 17.91 12.58 15.12
CA ASN A 30 18.80 12.74 16.25
C ASN A 30 19.25 11.45 16.96
N THR A 31 19.72 10.45 16.19
CA THR A 31 20.33 9.24 16.73
C THR A 31 21.53 8.80 15.90
N PRO A 32 22.66 8.38 16.49
CA PRO A 32 23.82 7.92 15.72
C PRO A 32 23.55 6.65 14.90
N GLU A 33 22.55 5.89 15.25
CA GLU A 33 22.15 4.64 14.58
C GLU A 33 20.97 4.84 13.59
N ALA A 34 20.78 6.06 13.09
CA ALA A 34 19.59 6.41 12.30
C ALA A 34 19.37 5.46 11.11
N SER A 35 20.39 5.14 10.34
CA SER A 35 20.26 4.25 9.18
C SER A 35 19.96 2.81 9.56
N THR A 36 20.56 2.28 10.61
CA THR A 36 20.30 0.94 11.14
C THR A 36 18.85 0.81 11.63
N LEU A 37 18.40 1.80 12.42
CA LEU A 37 17.02 1.83 12.91
C LEU A 37 16.02 2.01 11.77
N THR A 38 16.38 2.77 10.73
CA THR A 38 15.57 2.92 9.53
C THR A 38 15.46 1.58 8.78
N ALA A 39 16.55 0.84 8.63
CA ALA A 39 16.54 -0.48 8.01
C ALA A 39 15.64 -1.47 8.80
N LEU A 40 15.72 -1.48 10.13
CA LEU A 40 14.86 -2.30 10.99
C LEU A 40 13.38 -1.89 10.86
N GLY A 41 13.07 -0.59 10.87
CA GLY A 41 11.71 -0.08 10.67
C GLY A 41 11.14 -0.47 9.29
N LEU A 42 11.94 -0.34 8.23
CA LEU A 42 11.56 -0.78 6.88
C LEU A 42 11.37 -2.31 6.81
N HIS A 43 12.19 -3.09 7.53
CA HIS A 43 12.02 -4.55 7.61
C HIS A 43 10.65 -4.91 8.24
N ALA A 44 10.24 -4.21 9.29
CA ALA A 44 8.91 -4.39 9.88
C ALA A 44 7.78 -4.01 8.89
N LEU A 45 8.03 -3.08 7.98
CA LEU A 45 7.11 -2.63 6.93
C LEU A 45 7.25 -3.42 5.61
N GLN A 46 7.96 -4.55 5.59
CA GLN A 46 8.25 -5.30 4.36
C GLN A 46 6.99 -5.80 3.64
N HIS A 47 5.90 -6.03 4.35
CA HIS A 47 4.60 -6.42 3.79
C HIS A 47 4.01 -5.34 2.86
N ARG A 48 4.40 -4.05 3.03
CA ARG A 48 3.95 -2.91 2.23
C ARG A 48 4.70 -2.77 0.91
N GLY A 49 5.91 -3.34 0.78
CA GLY A 49 6.67 -3.27 -0.46
C GLY A 49 7.84 -4.27 -0.49
N GLN A 50 8.02 -4.98 -1.61
CA GLN A 50 9.01 -6.05 -1.76
C GLN A 50 9.88 -5.94 -3.01
N GLU A 51 9.66 -4.96 -3.86
CA GLU A 51 10.40 -4.82 -5.12
C GLU A 51 11.70 -4.05 -4.97
N GLY A 52 11.72 -3.10 -4.06
CA GLY A 52 12.87 -2.27 -3.82
C GLY A 52 12.77 -1.54 -2.50
N CYS A 53 13.91 -1.17 -1.98
CA CYS A 53 14.03 -0.41 -0.76
C CYS A 53 15.17 0.61 -0.88
N GLY A 54 15.06 1.69 -0.15
CA GLY A 54 16.08 2.71 -0.14
C GLY A 54 16.12 3.46 1.18
N ILE A 55 17.30 3.96 1.50
CA ILE A 55 17.56 4.79 2.67
C ILE A 55 18.38 5.99 2.22
N VAL A 56 18.01 7.17 2.73
CA VAL A 56 18.81 8.39 2.64
C VAL A 56 19.13 8.85 4.06
N SER A 57 20.40 9.14 4.33
CA SER A 57 20.87 9.68 5.61
C SER A 57 21.58 11.02 5.44
N PHE A 58 21.73 11.76 6.54
CA PHE A 58 22.44 13.03 6.58
C PHE A 58 23.42 13.03 7.76
N ASP A 59 24.72 13.25 7.50
CA ASP A 59 25.80 13.18 8.50
C ASP A 59 26.12 14.53 9.17
N GLY A 60 25.46 15.60 8.73
CA GLY A 60 25.71 16.98 9.17
C GLY A 60 26.35 17.84 8.07
N GLU A 61 26.96 17.21 7.06
CA GLU A 61 27.59 17.90 5.93
C GLU A 61 26.98 17.43 4.59
N LYS A 62 26.79 16.11 4.43
CA LYS A 62 26.41 15.48 3.17
C LYS A 62 25.25 14.52 3.33
N TYR A 63 24.52 14.34 2.25
CA TYR A 63 23.51 13.29 2.13
C TYR A 63 24.12 12.04 1.52
N HIS A 64 23.76 10.89 2.07
CA HIS A 64 24.16 9.57 1.60
C HIS A 64 22.92 8.80 1.20
N SER A 65 23.01 8.02 0.12
CA SER A 65 21.84 7.29 -0.41
C SER A 65 22.24 5.90 -0.86
N GLU A 66 21.50 4.91 -0.39
CA GLU A 66 21.55 3.53 -0.87
C GLU A 66 20.18 3.09 -1.33
N LYS A 67 20.09 2.55 -2.55
CA LYS A 67 18.86 2.06 -3.19
C LYS A 67 19.11 0.70 -3.79
N ARG A 68 18.20 -0.24 -3.53
CA ARG A 68 18.34 -1.64 -3.93
C ARG A 68 17.02 -2.19 -4.44
N PHE A 69 17.09 -3.17 -5.31
CA PHE A 69 15.95 -4.04 -5.60
C PHE A 69 15.86 -5.17 -4.58
N GLY A 70 14.65 -5.66 -4.32
CA GLY A 70 14.38 -6.77 -3.42
C GLY A 70 14.10 -6.35 -1.98
N LEU A 71 14.24 -7.31 -1.07
CA LEU A 71 13.85 -7.16 0.31
C LEU A 71 14.88 -6.36 1.13
N VAL A 72 14.42 -5.70 2.16
CA VAL A 72 15.27 -4.95 3.11
C VAL A 72 16.27 -5.87 3.78
N GLY A 73 15.81 -7.05 4.26
CA GLY A 73 16.65 -8.02 4.93
C GLY A 73 17.78 -8.57 4.08
N ASP A 74 17.59 -8.66 2.75
CA ASP A 74 18.62 -9.13 1.82
C ASP A 74 19.66 -8.03 1.50
N ASN A 75 19.26 -6.77 1.58
CA ASN A 75 20.03 -5.64 1.09
C ASN A 75 20.71 -4.80 2.16
N PHE A 76 20.14 -4.74 3.37
CA PHE A 76 20.62 -3.91 4.48
C PHE A 76 21.03 -4.75 5.71
N ASN A 77 21.34 -6.03 5.53
CA ASN A 77 21.90 -6.93 6.54
C ASN A 77 23.44 -6.87 6.63
N ASP A 78 24.09 -6.26 5.65
CA ASP A 78 25.55 -6.08 5.64
C ASP A 78 25.94 -4.75 6.31
N GLU A 79 26.74 -4.83 7.35
CA GLU A 79 27.28 -3.66 8.07
C GLU A 79 28.01 -2.68 7.14
N LYS A 80 28.63 -3.19 6.06
CA LYS A 80 29.32 -2.34 5.06
C LYS A 80 28.35 -1.41 4.33
N VAL A 81 27.14 -1.90 4.01
CA VAL A 81 26.11 -1.08 3.35
C VAL A 81 25.62 0.02 4.30
N LEU A 82 25.40 -0.32 5.57
CA LEU A 82 24.97 0.65 6.59
C LEU A 82 26.07 1.69 6.92
N LYS A 83 27.34 1.31 6.84
CA LYS A 83 28.48 2.25 6.98
C LYS A 83 28.54 3.31 5.87
N ASN A 84 27.96 3.05 4.70
CA ASN A 84 27.82 4.04 3.63
C ASN A 84 26.72 5.07 3.90
N LEU A 85 25.95 4.90 4.97
CA LEU A 85 24.83 5.75 5.37
C LEU A 85 25.06 6.35 6.76
N PRO A 86 26.15 7.11 6.98
CA PRO A 86 26.44 7.74 8.26
C PRO A 86 25.42 8.83 8.58
N GLY A 87 25.36 9.23 9.84
CA GLY A 87 24.60 10.40 10.27
C GLY A 87 23.55 10.13 11.33
N LYS A 88 22.93 11.23 11.78
CA LYS A 88 21.95 11.20 12.87
C LYS A 88 20.50 11.31 12.40
N TYR A 89 20.29 11.54 11.11
CA TYR A 89 18.97 11.60 10.47
C TYR A 89 18.93 10.60 9.33
N ALA A 90 17.86 9.87 9.21
CA ALA A 90 17.63 8.98 8.09
C ALA A 90 16.14 8.86 7.76
N ILE A 91 15.85 8.74 6.46
CA ILE A 91 14.53 8.38 5.96
C ILE A 91 14.64 7.17 5.03
N GLY A 92 13.60 6.36 5.00
CA GLY A 92 13.58 5.13 4.22
C GLY A 92 12.23 4.86 3.58
N HIS A 93 12.27 3.99 2.58
CA HIS A 93 11.10 3.63 1.78
C HIS A 93 11.15 2.19 1.31
N ASN A 94 10.03 1.47 1.44
CA ASN A 94 9.76 0.19 0.78
C ASN A 94 8.84 0.41 -0.40
N ARG A 95 9.25 -0.07 -1.56
CA ARG A 95 8.50 0.06 -2.80
C ARG A 95 7.76 -1.22 -3.15
N TYR A 96 6.52 -1.05 -3.56
CA TYR A 96 5.75 -2.03 -4.32
C TYR A 96 5.42 -1.44 -5.69
N SER A 97 5.66 -2.17 -6.78
CA SER A 97 5.28 -1.72 -8.13
C SER A 97 4.63 -2.88 -8.88
N THR A 98 3.56 -2.61 -9.57
CA THR A 98 2.77 -3.63 -10.27
C THR A 98 2.87 -3.55 -11.77
N THR A 99 3.35 -2.45 -12.34
CA THR A 99 3.42 -2.29 -13.80
C THR A 99 4.45 -1.25 -14.25
N GLY A 100 5.26 -1.62 -15.22
CA GLY A 100 6.23 -0.78 -15.90
C GLY A 100 7.60 -0.89 -15.30
N GLY A 101 8.58 -1.29 -16.11
CA GLY A 101 9.97 -1.65 -15.79
C GLY A 101 10.48 -1.14 -14.46
N SER A 102 10.88 -2.06 -13.59
CA SER A 102 11.50 -1.79 -12.32
C SER A 102 12.85 -1.10 -12.54
N ALA A 103 12.83 0.24 -12.67
CA ALA A 103 14.03 1.01 -12.80
C ALA A 103 14.47 1.47 -11.41
N LEU A 104 15.72 1.23 -11.05
CA LEU A 104 16.29 1.63 -9.75
C LEU A 104 16.11 3.14 -9.49
N ARG A 105 16.07 3.95 -10.56
CA ARG A 105 15.76 5.37 -10.48
C ARG A 105 14.39 5.71 -9.89
N ASN A 106 13.46 4.76 -9.86
CA ASN A 106 12.14 4.93 -9.25
C ASN A 106 12.09 4.49 -7.77
N VAL A 107 13.14 3.88 -7.26
CA VAL A 107 13.23 3.53 -5.83
C VAL A 107 13.44 4.81 -5.02
N GLN A 108 12.60 5.00 -4.02
CA GLN A 108 12.67 6.13 -3.09
C GLN A 108 13.52 5.76 -1.86
N PRO A 109 13.93 6.77 -1.02
CA PRO A 109 13.60 8.18 -1.06
C PRO A 109 14.23 8.92 -2.24
N PHE A 110 13.57 9.97 -2.76
CA PHE A 110 14.22 10.91 -3.67
C PHE A 110 14.92 11.99 -2.90
N PHE A 111 16.09 12.37 -3.42
CA PHE A 111 16.90 13.44 -2.89
C PHE A 111 17.15 14.48 -3.97
N ALA A 112 17.13 15.75 -3.59
CA ALA A 112 17.48 16.86 -4.48
C ALA A 112 18.10 18.00 -3.69
N ASP A 113 19.11 18.64 -4.30
CA ASP A 113 19.62 19.92 -3.84
C ASP A 113 18.70 21.04 -4.35
N THR A 114 18.34 21.93 -3.46
CA THR A 114 17.54 23.11 -3.76
C THR A 114 18.29 24.38 -3.33
N ASN A 115 17.78 25.54 -3.72
CA ASN A 115 18.35 26.82 -3.27
C ASN A 115 18.21 27.06 -1.75
N SER A 116 17.51 26.18 -1.03
CA SER A 116 17.35 26.19 0.44
C SER A 116 18.09 25.04 1.13
N GLY A 117 18.97 24.34 0.43
CA GLY A 117 19.65 23.14 0.88
C GLY A 117 19.02 21.86 0.32
N GLY A 118 19.56 20.74 0.76
CA GLY A 118 19.10 19.43 0.33
C GLY A 118 17.78 19.04 0.97
N ILE A 119 16.98 18.27 0.23
CA ILE A 119 15.74 17.67 0.73
C ILE A 119 15.62 16.21 0.26
N GLY A 120 15.35 15.31 1.20
CA GLY A 120 14.95 13.93 0.92
C GLY A 120 13.45 13.75 1.09
N VAL A 121 12.82 12.95 0.23
CA VAL A 121 11.37 12.69 0.25
C VAL A 121 11.07 11.21 0.05
N ALA A 122 10.33 10.61 0.98
CA ALA A 122 9.72 9.30 0.90
C ALA A 122 8.18 9.45 0.91
N HIS A 123 7.49 8.76 0.01
CA HIS A 123 6.06 8.90 -0.22
C HIS A 123 5.36 7.53 -0.19
N ASN A 124 4.36 7.40 0.66
CA ASN A 124 3.40 6.30 0.65
C ASN A 124 2.05 6.85 0.16
N GLY A 125 1.60 6.40 -1.00
CA GLY A 125 0.33 6.81 -1.57
C GLY A 125 0.40 7.04 -3.08
N ASN A 126 -0.58 7.77 -3.63
CA ASN A 126 -0.61 8.12 -5.05
C ASN A 126 -1.31 9.46 -5.26
N LEU A 127 -0.75 10.27 -6.16
CA LEU A 127 -1.32 11.56 -6.55
C LEU A 127 -2.23 11.39 -7.77
N THR A 128 -3.45 11.91 -7.67
CA THR A 128 -4.45 11.84 -8.74
C THR A 128 -4.30 12.93 -9.80
N ASN A 129 -3.36 13.87 -9.60
CA ASN A 129 -3.04 14.96 -10.53
C ASN A 129 -1.54 15.05 -10.87
N ALA A 130 -0.78 13.97 -10.63
CA ALA A 130 0.67 13.95 -10.86
C ALA A 130 1.06 14.21 -12.32
N ILE A 131 0.34 13.58 -13.27
CA ILE A 131 0.61 13.71 -14.71
C ILE A 131 0.32 15.14 -15.17
N THR A 132 -0.82 15.69 -14.75
CA THR A 132 -1.22 17.08 -15.06
C THR A 132 -0.17 18.07 -14.56
N LEU A 133 0.28 17.95 -13.31
CA LEU A 133 1.31 18.81 -12.73
C LEU A 133 2.67 18.64 -13.43
N ARG A 134 3.04 17.38 -13.73
CA ARG A 134 4.28 17.06 -14.44
C ARG A 134 4.32 17.72 -15.81
N ASN A 135 3.25 17.62 -16.60
CA ASN A 135 3.18 18.22 -17.94
C ASN A 135 3.34 19.71 -17.89
N LYS A 136 2.61 20.39 -17.00
CA LYS A 136 2.78 21.82 -16.76
C LYS A 136 4.23 22.19 -16.46
N MET A 137 4.90 21.45 -15.58
CA MET A 137 6.29 21.72 -15.24
C MET A 137 7.25 21.45 -16.39
N VAL A 138 6.99 20.42 -17.22
CA VAL A 138 7.79 20.14 -18.44
C VAL A 138 7.65 21.25 -19.45
N GLU A 139 6.44 21.77 -19.68
CA GLU A 139 6.19 22.95 -20.52
C GLU A 139 6.94 24.20 -20.01
N GLU A 140 7.10 24.31 -18.70
CA GLU A 140 7.88 25.37 -18.03
C GLU A 140 9.39 25.07 -17.98
N GLY A 141 9.87 24.02 -18.69
CA GLY A 141 11.27 23.66 -18.83
C GLY A 141 11.85 22.72 -17.75
N SER A 142 11.02 22.13 -16.87
CA SER A 142 11.51 21.16 -15.88
C SER A 142 11.87 19.83 -16.52
N ILE A 143 12.98 19.24 -16.10
CA ILE A 143 13.44 17.92 -16.55
C ILE A 143 13.10 16.87 -15.47
N PHE A 144 12.57 15.74 -15.87
CA PHE A 144 12.23 14.61 -14.98
C PHE A 144 13.09 13.40 -15.31
N TYR A 145 13.59 12.73 -14.28
CA TYR A 145 14.44 11.54 -14.40
C TYR A 145 13.68 10.25 -14.15
N THR A 146 12.60 10.32 -13.37
CA THR A 146 11.82 9.15 -12.95
C THR A 146 10.41 9.20 -13.52
N THR A 147 9.67 8.13 -13.36
CA THR A 147 8.24 8.09 -13.68
C THR A 147 7.36 8.20 -12.41
N SER A 148 7.97 8.31 -11.22
CA SER A 148 7.25 8.42 -9.96
C SER A 148 6.60 9.80 -9.80
N ASP A 149 5.42 9.82 -9.21
CA ASP A 149 4.69 11.02 -8.81
C ASP A 149 5.43 11.80 -7.71
N THR A 150 6.22 11.14 -6.90
CA THR A 150 7.03 11.75 -5.84
C THR A 150 8.05 12.74 -6.39
N GLU A 151 8.60 12.53 -7.59
CA GLU A 151 9.47 13.53 -8.23
C GLU A 151 8.73 14.84 -8.50
N THR A 152 7.42 14.77 -8.77
CA THR A 152 6.57 15.96 -8.91
C THR A 152 6.56 16.77 -7.61
N ILE A 153 6.44 16.12 -6.46
CA ILE A 153 6.48 16.79 -5.14
C ILE A 153 7.82 17.51 -4.94
N VAL A 154 8.94 16.83 -5.20
CA VAL A 154 10.29 17.41 -5.08
C VAL A 154 10.43 18.64 -5.98
N LYS A 155 9.95 18.57 -7.23
CA LYS A 155 10.01 19.69 -8.18
C LYS A 155 9.15 20.87 -7.74
N LEU A 156 7.96 20.63 -7.19
CA LEU A 156 7.10 21.69 -6.66
C LEU A 156 7.76 22.42 -5.50
N ILE A 157 8.39 21.69 -4.57
CA ILE A 157 9.13 22.28 -3.45
C ILE A 157 10.27 23.13 -3.98
N ALA A 158 11.07 22.62 -4.93
CA ALA A 158 12.20 23.33 -5.52
C ALA A 158 11.79 24.61 -6.29
N LYS A 159 10.58 24.63 -6.88
CA LYS A 159 10.05 25.78 -7.63
C LYS A 159 9.42 26.86 -6.74
N SER A 160 9.09 26.57 -5.50
CA SER A 160 8.50 27.54 -4.59
C SER A 160 9.48 28.69 -4.32
N LYS A 161 8.95 29.90 -4.37
CA LYS A 161 9.71 31.14 -4.12
C LYS A 161 9.78 31.53 -2.63
N ARG A 162 9.19 30.72 -1.75
CA ARG A 162 9.25 30.97 -0.31
C ARG A 162 10.68 30.88 0.20
N VAL A 163 10.94 31.48 1.34
CA VAL A 163 12.27 31.47 1.96
C VAL A 163 12.49 30.22 2.79
N ARG A 164 11.55 29.97 3.75
CA ARG A 164 11.68 28.82 4.65
C ARG A 164 11.27 27.54 3.94
N THR A 165 12.00 26.44 4.16
CA THR A 165 11.70 25.12 3.56
C THR A 165 10.31 24.64 3.92
N ILE A 166 9.84 24.86 5.16
CA ILE A 166 8.50 24.45 5.56
C ILE A 166 7.40 25.16 4.74
N ASP A 167 7.57 26.46 4.41
CA ASP A 167 6.63 27.21 3.58
C ASP A 167 6.65 26.72 2.13
N LYS A 168 7.80 26.26 1.62
CA LYS A 168 7.92 25.65 0.29
C LYS A 168 7.17 24.31 0.24
N ILE A 169 7.25 23.53 1.30
CA ILE A 169 6.50 22.27 1.44
C ILE A 169 5.02 22.58 1.45
N ILE A 170 4.57 23.59 2.21
CA ILE A 170 3.18 24.03 2.23
C ILE A 170 2.69 24.43 0.83
N ASP A 171 3.46 25.22 0.08
CA ASP A 171 3.14 25.60 -1.30
C ASP A 171 3.01 24.36 -2.21
N ALA A 172 3.84 23.35 -2.03
CA ALA A 172 3.80 22.12 -2.82
C ALA A 172 2.57 21.27 -2.50
N ILE A 173 2.28 21.04 -1.19
CA ILE A 173 1.15 20.20 -0.78
C ILE A 173 -0.22 20.80 -1.10
N PHE A 174 -0.33 22.12 -1.24
CA PHE A 174 -1.55 22.76 -1.72
C PHE A 174 -1.84 22.48 -3.20
N GLN A 175 -0.83 22.09 -4.00
CA GLN A 175 -0.99 21.82 -5.43
C GLN A 175 -1.27 20.34 -5.71
N ILE A 176 -0.84 19.42 -4.84
CA ILE A 176 -1.03 17.99 -5.04
C ILE A 176 -2.41 17.53 -4.56
N GLN A 177 -2.97 16.54 -5.25
CA GLN A 177 -4.23 15.89 -4.88
C GLN A 177 -4.02 14.36 -4.87
N GLY A 178 -4.68 13.68 -3.95
CA GLY A 178 -4.58 12.22 -3.80
C GLY A 178 -4.62 11.77 -2.35
N GLY A 179 -4.25 10.51 -2.11
CA GLY A 179 -3.98 9.98 -0.79
C GLY A 179 -2.47 9.88 -0.59
N TYR A 180 -1.92 10.52 0.43
CA TYR A 180 -0.48 10.53 0.66
C TYR A 180 -0.09 10.63 2.14
N ALA A 181 0.98 9.92 2.49
CA ALA A 181 1.77 10.14 3.69
C ALA A 181 3.23 10.35 3.27
N LEU A 182 3.81 11.48 3.65
CA LEU A 182 5.16 11.86 3.28
C LEU A 182 6.05 11.87 4.52
N VAL A 183 7.25 11.31 4.37
CA VAL A 183 8.33 11.50 5.33
C VAL A 183 9.47 12.18 4.59
N MET A 184 9.85 13.35 5.07
CA MET A 184 10.87 14.18 4.45
C MET A 184 11.99 14.48 5.43
N MET A 185 13.17 14.78 4.90
CA MET A 185 14.33 15.16 5.67
C MET A 185 15.02 16.35 5.00
N THR A 186 15.33 17.35 5.81
CA THR A 186 16.23 18.45 5.43
C THR A 186 17.52 18.35 6.25
N GLN A 187 18.40 19.33 6.13
CA GLN A 187 19.62 19.39 6.95
C GLN A 187 19.33 19.47 8.46
N ASN A 188 18.20 20.09 8.86
CA ASN A 188 17.91 20.42 10.25
C ASN A 188 16.58 19.85 10.76
N SER A 189 15.79 19.19 9.90
CA SER A 189 14.44 18.78 10.26
C SER A 189 14.08 17.41 9.69
N LEU A 190 13.38 16.61 10.48
CA LEU A 190 12.58 15.48 10.02
C LEU A 190 11.11 15.94 9.95
N ILE A 191 10.45 15.71 8.82
CA ILE A 191 9.12 16.25 8.55
C ILE A 191 8.18 15.11 8.13
N GLY A 192 6.99 15.06 8.74
CA GLY A 192 5.90 14.16 8.37
C GLY A 192 4.70 14.98 7.84
N VAL A 193 4.08 14.51 6.76
CA VAL A 193 2.88 15.15 6.19
C VAL A 193 1.83 14.08 5.92
N ARG A 194 0.59 14.29 6.37
CA ARG A 194 -0.54 13.42 6.05
C ARG A 194 -1.57 14.15 5.22
N ASP A 195 -2.16 13.49 4.23
CA ASP A 195 -3.14 14.08 3.33
C ASP A 195 -4.37 14.66 4.08
N PRO A 196 -5.12 15.62 3.49
CA PRO A 196 -6.21 16.34 4.17
C PRO A 196 -7.39 15.46 4.60
N LEU A 197 -7.50 14.23 4.10
CA LEU A 197 -8.53 13.28 4.51
C LEU A 197 -7.98 12.17 5.39
N GLY A 198 -6.64 12.07 5.54
CA GLY A 198 -5.98 11.01 6.31
C GLY A 198 -6.15 9.64 5.67
N ILE A 199 -6.19 9.57 4.33
CA ILE A 199 -6.36 8.33 3.57
C ILE A 199 -5.24 7.35 3.89
N ARG A 200 -3.97 7.85 3.82
CA ARG A 200 -2.80 7.02 4.13
C ARG A 200 -2.38 7.17 5.59
N PRO A 201 -1.93 6.07 6.23
CA PRO A 201 -1.52 6.11 7.62
C PRO A 201 -0.14 6.76 7.79
N LEU A 202 0.02 7.52 8.88
CA LEU A 202 1.29 8.03 9.37
C LEU A 202 1.22 8.19 10.88
N VAL A 203 2.20 7.67 11.59
CA VAL A 203 2.27 7.69 13.04
C VAL A 203 3.56 8.33 13.55
N ILE A 204 3.49 8.87 14.76
CA ILE A 204 4.61 9.46 15.49
C ILE A 204 5.03 8.51 16.60
N GLY A 205 6.32 8.21 16.66
CA GLY A 205 6.96 7.51 17.78
C GLY A 205 8.05 8.33 18.41
N LYS A 206 8.45 7.93 19.63
CA LYS A 206 9.58 8.51 20.36
C LYS A 206 10.50 7.41 20.87
N LEU A 207 11.78 7.50 20.52
CA LEU A 207 12.84 6.62 21.00
C LEU A 207 13.87 7.48 21.75
N LYS A 208 13.87 7.43 23.08
CA LYS A 208 14.67 8.34 23.90
C LYS A 208 14.41 9.82 23.51
N ASN A 209 15.42 10.51 22.98
CA ASN A 209 15.32 11.90 22.50
C ASN A 209 14.97 12.01 21.00
N SER A 210 14.91 10.87 20.29
CA SER A 210 14.65 10.83 18.85
C SER A 210 13.15 10.72 18.56
N TYR A 211 12.68 11.43 17.54
CA TYR A 211 11.34 11.24 16.99
C TYR A 211 11.38 10.33 15.77
N VAL A 212 10.33 9.57 15.59
CA VAL A 212 10.14 8.64 14.46
C VAL A 212 8.81 8.94 13.79
N PHE A 213 8.82 9.04 12.45
CA PHE A 213 7.62 9.08 11.62
C PHE A 213 7.59 7.83 10.75
N THR A 214 6.50 7.07 10.79
CA THR A 214 6.40 5.82 10.06
C THR A 214 4.96 5.49 9.67
N SER A 215 4.79 4.61 8.68
CA SER A 215 3.47 4.18 8.19
C SER A 215 2.66 3.43 9.24
N GLU A 216 3.32 2.60 10.08
CA GLU A 216 2.63 1.71 11.04
C GLU A 216 3.36 1.61 12.37
N THR A 217 2.60 1.29 13.44
CA THR A 217 3.16 1.14 14.79
C THR A 217 4.08 -0.07 14.94
N CYS A 218 3.90 -1.14 14.15
CA CYS A 218 4.80 -2.30 14.16
C CYS A 218 6.27 -1.95 13.86
N ALA A 219 6.50 -0.85 13.13
CA ALA A 219 7.86 -0.35 12.89
C ALA A 219 8.44 0.39 14.11
N LEU A 220 7.60 0.90 15.01
CA LEU A 220 8.02 1.45 16.30
C LEU A 220 8.40 0.32 17.25
N ASP A 221 7.59 -0.75 17.28
CA ASP A 221 7.79 -1.88 18.19
C ASP A 221 9.14 -2.56 17.96
N ILE A 222 9.52 -2.80 16.69
CA ILE A 222 10.78 -3.49 16.36
C ILE A 222 12.03 -2.72 16.83
N ILE A 223 11.95 -1.38 16.86
CA ILE A 223 13.06 -0.53 17.31
C ILE A 223 12.96 -0.11 18.77
N GLY A 224 11.91 -0.54 19.49
CA GLY A 224 11.65 -0.18 20.89
C GLY A 224 11.21 1.28 21.09
N ALA A 225 10.66 1.92 20.06
CA ALA A 225 10.10 3.28 20.17
C ALA A 225 8.68 3.25 20.75
N LYS A 226 8.35 4.24 21.56
CA LYS A 226 7.01 4.40 22.11
C LYS A 226 6.12 5.10 21.10
N PHE A 227 4.92 4.56 20.84
CA PHE A 227 3.88 5.24 20.10
C PHE A 227 3.43 6.52 20.83
N VAL A 228 3.39 7.63 20.12
CA VAL A 228 2.93 8.93 20.65
C VAL A 228 1.48 9.18 20.22
N ARG A 229 1.24 9.27 18.92
CA ARG A 229 -0.08 9.43 18.29
C ARG A 229 -0.01 9.21 16.77
N GLU A 230 -1.15 9.12 16.14
CA GLU A 230 -1.24 9.30 14.68
C GLU A 230 -1.00 10.78 14.32
N VAL A 231 -0.44 11.02 13.12
CA VAL A 231 -0.46 12.35 12.49
C VAL A 231 -1.90 12.60 12.04
N GLU A 232 -2.44 13.76 12.39
CA GLU A 232 -3.82 14.10 12.04
C GLU A 232 -3.96 14.36 10.51
N ASN A 233 -5.17 14.29 10.01
CA ASN A 233 -5.42 14.57 8.60
C ASN A 233 -5.14 16.05 8.28
N GLY A 234 -4.39 16.27 7.18
CA GLY A 234 -3.94 17.61 6.75
C GLY A 234 -2.88 18.23 7.66
N GLU A 235 -2.30 17.47 8.56
CA GLU A 235 -1.25 17.93 9.48
C GLU A 235 0.13 17.78 8.86
N ILE A 236 0.99 18.76 9.12
CA ILE A 236 2.43 18.72 8.97
C ILE A 236 3.03 18.69 10.37
N VAL A 237 3.79 17.64 10.66
CA VAL A 237 4.60 17.55 11.88
C VAL A 237 6.07 17.66 11.49
N TYR A 238 6.86 18.37 12.27
CA TYR A 238 8.29 18.45 12.02
C TYR A 238 9.07 18.55 13.32
N VAL A 239 10.27 17.99 13.29
CA VAL A 239 11.22 18.02 14.41
C VAL A 239 12.34 18.97 14.02
N GLU A 240 12.46 20.04 14.76
CA GLU A 240 13.52 21.03 14.63
C GLU A 240 14.08 21.35 16.02
N ASN A 241 15.40 21.35 16.17
CA ASN A 241 16.08 21.53 17.46
C ASN A 241 15.57 20.57 18.56
N ASP A 242 15.31 19.30 18.18
CA ASP A 242 14.79 18.24 19.05
C ASP A 242 13.36 18.45 19.60
N GLU A 243 12.66 19.48 19.13
CA GLU A 243 11.27 19.76 19.47
C GLU A 243 10.32 19.37 18.35
N LEU A 244 9.22 18.69 18.72
CA LEU A 244 8.14 18.36 17.80
C LEU A 244 7.19 19.53 17.66
N GLN A 245 7.02 20.01 16.45
CA GLN A 245 6.08 21.07 16.10
C GLN A 245 5.01 20.55 15.13
N SER A 246 3.87 21.24 15.08
CA SER A 246 2.71 20.86 14.27
C SER A 246 2.10 22.08 13.60
N LEU A 247 1.72 21.91 12.32
CA LEU A 247 1.01 22.90 11.53
C LEU A 247 -0.18 22.23 10.84
N LYS A 248 -1.31 22.94 10.76
CA LYS A 248 -2.51 22.52 10.03
C LYS A 248 -2.87 23.54 8.97
N PRO A 249 -2.17 23.56 7.82
CA PRO A 249 -2.37 24.59 6.81
C PRO A 249 -3.67 24.44 6.03
N PHE A 250 -4.27 23.25 5.98
CA PHE A 250 -5.49 23.00 5.24
C PHE A 250 -6.75 23.37 6.05
N PRO A 251 -7.83 23.78 5.36
CA PRO A 251 -9.15 23.85 5.99
C PRO A 251 -9.52 22.49 6.61
N PRO A 252 -10.17 22.49 7.79
CA PRO A 252 -10.56 21.25 8.46
C PRO A 252 -11.45 20.37 7.57
N LYS A 253 -11.12 19.08 7.46
CA LYS A 253 -11.93 18.07 6.79
C LYS A 253 -12.21 16.91 7.73
N LYS A 254 -13.35 16.24 7.54
CA LYS A 254 -13.61 14.97 8.25
C LYS A 254 -12.63 13.91 7.77
N VAL A 255 -12.04 13.16 8.71
CA VAL A 255 -11.13 12.08 8.40
C VAL A 255 -11.86 10.95 7.64
N ARG A 256 -11.20 10.40 6.61
CA ARG A 256 -11.68 9.27 5.78
C ARG A 256 -10.53 8.29 5.51
N PRO A 257 -10.06 7.52 6.51
CA PRO A 257 -8.97 6.59 6.34
C PRO A 257 -9.34 5.48 5.32
N CYS A 258 -8.33 4.96 4.64
CA CYS A 258 -8.50 3.87 3.69
C CYS A 258 -8.97 2.60 4.40
N ILE A 259 -10.12 2.06 4.02
CA ILE A 259 -10.68 0.85 4.63
C ILE A 259 -9.79 -0.39 4.40
N PHE A 260 -9.03 -0.44 3.30
CA PHE A 260 -8.12 -1.55 3.01
C PHE A 260 -6.94 -1.66 3.98
N GLU A 261 -6.57 -0.58 4.66
CA GLU A 261 -5.59 -0.66 5.77
C GLU A 261 -6.12 -1.58 6.88
N TYR A 262 -7.42 -1.53 7.18
CA TYR A 262 -8.06 -2.36 8.20
C TYR A 262 -8.31 -3.79 7.70
N ILE A 263 -8.74 -3.95 6.44
CA ILE A 263 -9.09 -5.27 5.87
C ILE A 263 -7.83 -6.10 5.62
N TYR A 264 -6.78 -5.51 5.00
CA TYR A 264 -5.68 -6.29 4.45
C TYR A 264 -4.28 -5.72 4.71
N PHE A 265 -4.04 -4.39 4.42
CA PHE A 265 -2.68 -3.88 4.29
C PHE A 265 -1.88 -3.87 5.56
N SER A 266 -2.40 -3.24 6.62
CA SER A 266 -1.65 -3.10 7.85
C SER A 266 -1.38 -4.45 8.50
N ARG A 267 -0.24 -4.58 9.13
CA ARG A 267 0.05 -5.77 9.93
C ARG A 267 -1.01 -5.96 11.01
N PRO A 268 -1.36 -7.20 11.34
CA PRO A 268 -2.39 -7.46 12.35
C PRO A 268 -2.13 -6.81 13.71
N ASP A 269 -0.86 -6.66 14.09
CA ASP A 269 -0.40 -6.07 15.34
C ASP A 269 -0.32 -4.53 15.31
N SER A 270 -0.46 -3.90 14.14
CA SER A 270 -0.45 -2.44 14.01
C SER A 270 -1.73 -1.81 14.56
N ILE A 271 -1.57 -0.69 15.27
CA ILE A 271 -2.68 0.11 15.83
C ILE A 271 -3.17 1.10 14.78
N LEU A 272 -4.48 1.08 14.54
CA LEU A 272 -5.22 1.95 13.65
C LEU A 272 -6.42 2.51 14.42
N SER A 273 -6.55 3.83 14.51
CA SER A 273 -7.69 4.47 15.21
C SER A 273 -7.97 3.86 16.60
N GLY A 274 -6.89 3.59 17.36
CA GLY A 274 -6.97 3.14 18.74
C GLY A 274 -7.16 1.64 18.98
N LYS A 275 -7.27 0.80 17.90
CA LYS A 275 -7.35 -0.66 17.98
C LYS A 275 -6.39 -1.32 17.04
N THR A 276 -6.03 -2.57 17.28
CA THR A 276 -5.20 -3.33 16.34
C THR A 276 -5.97 -3.70 15.07
N ALA A 277 -5.27 -3.79 13.93
CA ALA A 277 -5.87 -4.30 12.70
C ALA A 277 -6.43 -5.71 12.89
N TYR A 278 -5.83 -6.51 13.76
CA TYR A 278 -6.33 -7.84 14.16
C TYR A 278 -7.75 -7.78 14.75
N GLU A 279 -8.01 -6.84 15.67
CA GLU A 279 -9.33 -6.67 16.29
C GLU A 279 -10.40 -6.29 15.26
N TYR A 280 -10.09 -5.36 14.35
CA TYR A 280 -11.02 -5.00 13.26
C TYR A 280 -11.32 -6.21 12.37
N ARG A 281 -10.33 -6.96 11.92
CA ARG A 281 -10.51 -8.16 11.09
C ARG A 281 -11.33 -9.24 11.80
N LYS A 282 -11.10 -9.42 13.09
CA LYS A 282 -11.90 -10.33 13.91
C LYS A 282 -13.37 -9.88 13.97
N ASN A 283 -13.61 -8.57 14.11
CA ASN A 283 -14.97 -8.01 14.12
C ASN A 283 -15.66 -8.16 12.74
N PHE A 284 -14.92 -8.01 11.62
CA PHE A 284 -15.48 -8.29 10.29
C PHE A 284 -15.97 -9.73 10.18
N GLY A 285 -15.19 -10.70 10.64
CA GLY A 285 -15.59 -12.09 10.67
C GLY A 285 -16.80 -12.37 11.55
N ALA A 286 -16.84 -11.80 12.76
CA ALA A 286 -17.98 -11.93 13.66
C ALA A 286 -19.24 -11.32 13.07
N GLN A 287 -19.13 -10.13 12.43
CA GLN A 287 -20.29 -9.50 11.79
C GLN A 287 -20.78 -10.29 10.57
N LEU A 288 -19.86 -10.83 9.74
CA LEU A 288 -20.21 -11.70 8.62
C LEU A 288 -20.99 -12.94 9.10
N ALA A 289 -20.60 -13.50 10.25
CA ALA A 289 -21.32 -14.62 10.87
C ALA A 289 -22.74 -14.23 11.30
N LYS A 290 -22.95 -13.02 11.83
CA LYS A 290 -24.28 -12.51 12.21
C LYS A 290 -25.22 -12.31 11.03
N GLU A 291 -24.69 -12.06 9.83
CA GLU A 291 -25.47 -11.81 8.63
C GLU A 291 -26.05 -13.07 7.99
N GLU A 292 -25.78 -14.25 8.53
CA GLU A 292 -26.35 -15.50 8.01
C GLU A 292 -26.64 -16.52 9.10
N ASN A 293 -27.57 -17.41 8.80
CA ASN A 293 -27.79 -18.62 9.59
C ASN A 293 -27.34 -19.82 8.75
N PHE A 294 -26.11 -20.29 9.02
CA PHE A 294 -25.52 -21.39 8.25
C PHE A 294 -24.62 -22.26 9.15
N ASP A 295 -24.83 -23.58 9.05
CA ASP A 295 -24.13 -24.57 9.84
C ASP A 295 -23.00 -25.23 9.03
N ALA A 296 -21.87 -25.48 9.69
CA ALA A 296 -20.72 -26.20 9.13
C ALA A 296 -20.02 -27.02 10.22
N ASP A 297 -19.24 -27.99 9.79
CA ASP A 297 -18.40 -28.79 10.71
C ASP A 297 -17.17 -28.03 11.15
N LEU A 298 -16.68 -27.09 10.30
CA LEU A 298 -15.36 -26.50 10.45
C LEU A 298 -15.25 -25.13 9.78
N ILE A 299 -14.61 -24.20 10.47
CA ILE A 299 -14.19 -22.91 9.92
C ILE A 299 -12.68 -23.00 9.62
N VAL A 300 -12.31 -22.72 8.36
CA VAL A 300 -10.94 -22.78 7.86
C VAL A 300 -10.55 -21.40 7.33
N PRO A 301 -9.44 -20.80 7.78
CA PRO A 301 -8.94 -19.54 7.21
C PRO A 301 -8.16 -19.78 5.90
N VAL A 302 -8.17 -18.80 5.02
CA VAL A 302 -7.10 -18.64 4.04
C VAL A 302 -5.91 -17.96 4.74
N PRO A 303 -4.79 -18.66 4.96
CA PRO A 303 -3.67 -18.09 5.69
C PRO A 303 -2.86 -17.10 4.82
N ASP A 304 -2.33 -15.99 5.39
CA ASP A 304 -2.49 -15.57 6.79
C ASP A 304 -3.60 -14.52 6.93
N SER A 305 -4.06 -13.94 5.81
CA SER A 305 -4.97 -12.79 5.75
C SER A 305 -6.36 -13.08 6.34
N GLY A 306 -6.88 -14.28 6.13
CA GLY A 306 -8.17 -14.72 6.64
C GLY A 306 -8.20 -15.14 8.11
N ASN A 307 -7.03 -15.30 8.78
CA ASN A 307 -6.95 -15.91 10.11
C ASN A 307 -7.81 -15.19 11.16
N ALA A 308 -7.69 -13.87 11.26
CA ALA A 308 -8.41 -13.11 12.28
C ALA A 308 -9.93 -13.12 12.03
N ALA A 309 -10.34 -12.94 10.77
CA ALA A 309 -11.76 -12.98 10.39
C ALA A 309 -12.37 -14.36 10.63
N ALA A 310 -11.66 -15.43 10.27
CA ALA A 310 -12.12 -16.81 10.52
C ALA A 310 -12.28 -17.10 12.02
N LEU A 311 -11.36 -16.60 12.86
CA LEU A 311 -11.49 -16.72 14.32
C LEU A 311 -12.72 -15.98 14.83
N GLY A 312 -12.97 -14.74 14.36
CA GLY A 312 -14.15 -13.96 14.74
C GLY A 312 -15.44 -14.63 14.31
N TYR A 313 -15.50 -15.17 13.10
CA TYR A 313 -16.63 -15.93 12.59
C TYR A 313 -16.88 -17.19 13.41
N ALA A 314 -15.84 -17.98 13.69
CA ALA A 314 -15.94 -19.23 14.45
C ALA A 314 -16.45 -19.00 15.90
N GLN A 315 -15.97 -17.94 16.56
CA GLN A 315 -16.40 -17.57 17.91
C GLN A 315 -17.88 -17.16 17.93
N GLU A 316 -18.34 -16.38 16.96
CA GLU A 316 -19.73 -15.93 16.86
C GLU A 316 -20.68 -17.11 16.59
N LYS A 317 -20.30 -18.01 15.67
CA LYS A 317 -21.10 -19.21 15.34
C LYS A 317 -20.95 -20.36 16.32
N LYS A 318 -19.95 -20.31 17.21
CA LYS A 318 -19.58 -21.43 18.11
C LYS A 318 -19.25 -22.71 17.36
N VAL A 319 -18.64 -22.58 16.16
CA VAL A 319 -18.17 -23.68 15.32
C VAL A 319 -16.66 -23.81 15.48
N LYS A 320 -16.15 -25.04 15.38
CA LYS A 320 -14.72 -25.32 15.49
C LYS A 320 -13.93 -24.56 14.44
N PHE A 321 -12.88 -23.83 14.87
CA PHE A 321 -11.84 -23.27 14.03
C PHE A 321 -10.65 -24.22 13.96
N ASP A 322 -10.11 -24.47 12.75
CA ASP A 322 -8.89 -25.27 12.60
C ASP A 322 -8.11 -24.87 11.35
N LEU A 323 -6.79 -25.17 11.33
CA LEU A 323 -5.90 -24.88 10.22
C LEU A 323 -6.00 -25.98 9.14
N GLY A 324 -7.07 -25.89 8.33
CA GLY A 324 -7.27 -26.77 7.19
C GLY A 324 -6.35 -26.48 6.00
N LEU A 325 -5.76 -25.28 5.97
CA LEU A 325 -4.74 -24.84 5.02
C LEU A 325 -3.48 -24.43 5.76
N ILE A 326 -2.34 -24.92 5.32
CA ILE A 326 -1.03 -24.60 5.90
C ILE A 326 -0.22 -23.82 4.88
N ARG A 327 0.34 -22.68 5.30
CA ARG A 327 1.23 -21.88 4.49
C ARG A 327 2.67 -22.37 4.62
N ASN A 328 3.37 -22.50 3.48
CA ASN A 328 4.80 -22.71 3.47
C ASN A 328 5.54 -21.37 3.61
N HIS A 329 6.14 -21.11 4.77
CA HIS A 329 6.86 -19.87 5.06
C HIS A 329 8.22 -19.77 4.39
N TYR A 330 8.77 -20.89 3.90
CA TYR A 330 10.10 -20.94 3.24
C TYR A 330 10.02 -20.64 1.73
N VAL A 331 8.84 -20.54 1.14
CA VAL A 331 8.67 -20.16 -0.27
C VAL A 331 8.52 -18.65 -0.38
N GLY A 332 9.64 -17.97 -0.67
CA GLY A 332 9.64 -16.53 -1.00
C GLY A 332 9.05 -16.25 -2.40
N ARG A 333 8.91 -14.95 -2.75
CA ARG A 333 8.49 -14.52 -4.10
C ARG A 333 9.58 -14.72 -5.19
N THR A 334 10.76 -15.18 -4.81
CA THR A 334 11.98 -15.27 -5.64
C THR A 334 12.05 -16.46 -6.58
N PHE A 335 11.05 -17.33 -6.64
CA PHE A 335 11.02 -18.34 -7.69
C PHE A 335 10.63 -17.68 -9.01
N ILE A 336 11.65 -17.35 -9.83
CA ILE A 336 11.44 -17.03 -11.25
C ILE A 336 10.94 -18.32 -11.91
N GLU A 337 9.67 -18.35 -12.24
CA GLU A 337 8.99 -19.51 -12.81
C GLU A 337 9.22 -19.54 -14.32
N PRO A 338 10.09 -20.40 -14.85
CA PRO A 338 10.47 -20.38 -16.28
C PRO A 338 9.37 -20.92 -17.21
N SER A 339 8.31 -21.52 -16.69
CA SER A 339 7.24 -22.07 -17.53
C SER A 339 5.83 -21.82 -16.98
N GLN A 340 4.86 -21.76 -17.90
CA GLN A 340 3.43 -21.58 -17.55
C GLN A 340 2.89 -22.76 -16.69
N LYS A 341 3.49 -23.94 -16.83
CA LYS A 341 3.15 -25.14 -16.07
C LYS A 341 3.58 -25.02 -14.59
N ILE A 342 4.73 -24.42 -14.31
CA ILE A 342 5.22 -24.14 -12.96
C ILE A 342 4.40 -22.99 -12.32
N ARG A 343 4.01 -21.96 -13.08
CA ARG A 343 3.12 -20.89 -12.61
C ARG A 343 1.76 -21.42 -12.12
N SER A 344 1.26 -22.51 -12.70
CA SER A 344 0.03 -23.15 -12.22
C SER A 344 0.20 -23.84 -10.87
N LEU A 345 1.41 -24.24 -10.51
CA LEU A 345 1.77 -24.83 -9.20
C LEU A 345 1.99 -23.76 -8.11
N GLY A 346 2.06 -22.47 -8.45
CA GLY A 346 2.46 -21.41 -7.52
C GLY A 346 1.61 -21.32 -6.25
N VAL A 347 0.31 -21.65 -6.30
CA VAL A 347 -0.54 -21.75 -5.10
C VAL A 347 -0.19 -23.00 -4.29
N LYS A 348 0.07 -24.14 -4.95
CA LYS A 348 0.46 -25.39 -4.27
C LYS A 348 1.83 -25.29 -3.60
N LEU A 349 2.73 -24.46 -4.12
CA LEU A 349 4.01 -24.20 -3.46
C LEU A 349 3.84 -23.41 -2.16
N LYS A 350 2.84 -22.52 -2.11
CA LYS A 350 2.60 -21.64 -0.98
C LYS A 350 1.64 -22.18 0.05
N LEU A 351 0.65 -22.96 -0.37
CA LEU A 351 -0.41 -23.50 0.48
C LEU A 351 -0.56 -25.00 0.27
N ASN A 352 -0.79 -25.70 1.35
CA ASN A 352 -1.12 -27.12 1.32
C ASN A 352 -2.33 -27.41 2.21
N ALA A 353 -3.19 -28.33 1.76
CA ALA A 353 -4.35 -28.77 2.52
C ALA A 353 -3.97 -29.78 3.59
N ASN A 354 -4.50 -29.61 4.80
CA ASN A 354 -4.33 -30.55 5.91
C ASN A 354 -5.41 -31.64 5.85
N LEU A 355 -5.07 -32.77 5.23
CA LEU A 355 -6.00 -33.87 4.96
C LEU A 355 -6.71 -34.38 6.21
N SER A 356 -6.03 -34.49 7.35
CA SER A 356 -6.60 -34.99 8.61
C SER A 356 -7.68 -34.07 9.18
N VAL A 357 -7.62 -32.78 8.85
CA VAL A 357 -8.59 -31.76 9.29
C VAL A 357 -9.78 -31.67 8.35
N ILE A 358 -9.56 -31.84 7.03
CA ILE A 358 -10.51 -31.47 5.97
C ILE A 358 -11.40 -32.64 5.55
N LYS A 359 -10.88 -33.87 5.55
CA LYS A 359 -11.54 -35.04 4.94
C LYS A 359 -12.97 -35.25 5.49
N ASN A 360 -13.93 -35.38 4.59
CA ASN A 360 -15.35 -35.58 4.86
C ASN A 360 -16.03 -34.47 5.66
N LYS A 361 -15.49 -33.25 5.67
CA LYS A 361 -16.05 -32.10 6.39
C LYS A 361 -16.80 -31.14 5.47
N LYS A 362 -17.88 -30.57 5.99
CA LYS A 362 -18.53 -29.38 5.47
C LYS A 362 -17.80 -28.14 6.01
N ILE A 363 -17.13 -27.41 5.14
CA ILE A 363 -16.15 -26.36 5.50
C ILE A 363 -16.70 -24.98 5.15
N ILE A 364 -16.59 -24.02 6.06
CA ILE A 364 -16.62 -22.62 5.72
C ILE A 364 -15.17 -22.13 5.59
N LEU A 365 -14.79 -21.72 4.37
CA LEU A 365 -13.52 -21.11 4.05
C LEU A 365 -13.64 -19.60 4.17
N ILE A 366 -12.86 -18.98 5.03
CA ILE A 366 -12.88 -17.51 5.26
C ILE A 366 -11.65 -16.88 4.63
N ASP A 367 -11.86 -15.86 3.78
CA ASP A 367 -10.82 -14.98 3.24
C ASP A 367 -11.13 -13.52 3.56
N ASP A 368 -10.13 -12.64 3.50
CA ASP A 368 -10.29 -11.21 3.76
C ASP A 368 -11.02 -10.48 2.62
N SER A 369 -10.66 -10.79 1.38
CA SER A 369 -11.17 -10.11 0.19
C SER A 369 -11.11 -10.99 -1.05
N LEU A 370 -11.89 -10.67 -2.08
CA LEU A 370 -11.90 -11.37 -3.36
C LEU A 370 -11.79 -10.35 -4.50
N VAL A 371 -10.68 -10.43 -5.27
CA VAL A 371 -10.36 -9.49 -6.34
C VAL A 371 -10.55 -10.13 -7.73
N ARG A 372 -9.68 -11.07 -8.11
CA ARG A 372 -9.72 -11.78 -9.41
C ARG A 372 -10.30 -13.19 -9.33
N GLY A 373 -10.46 -13.76 -8.16
CA GLY A 373 -11.00 -15.09 -7.91
C GLY A 373 -10.13 -16.28 -8.32
N THR A 374 -9.04 -16.06 -9.06
CA THR A 374 -8.15 -17.15 -9.54
C THR A 374 -7.48 -17.91 -8.38
N THR A 375 -7.09 -17.22 -7.33
CA THR A 375 -6.53 -17.83 -6.11
C THR A 375 -7.60 -18.61 -5.37
N SER A 376 -8.78 -18.03 -5.18
CA SER A 376 -9.91 -18.66 -4.49
C SER A 376 -10.34 -19.95 -5.20
N TYR A 377 -10.42 -19.94 -6.54
CA TYR A 377 -10.67 -21.15 -7.33
C TYR A 377 -9.67 -22.27 -7.02
N LYS A 378 -8.37 -21.96 -7.03
CA LYS A 378 -7.32 -22.94 -6.78
C LYS A 378 -7.38 -23.49 -5.36
N ILE A 379 -7.72 -22.65 -4.38
CA ILE A 379 -7.85 -23.04 -2.97
C ILE A 379 -9.07 -23.94 -2.80
N VAL A 380 -10.24 -23.57 -3.32
CA VAL A 380 -11.45 -24.38 -3.25
C VAL A 380 -11.22 -25.75 -3.88
N LYS A 381 -10.60 -25.79 -5.08
CA LYS A 381 -10.23 -27.04 -5.73
C LYS A 381 -9.30 -27.88 -4.86
N MET A 382 -8.28 -27.27 -4.22
CA MET A 382 -7.34 -27.95 -3.34
C MET A 382 -8.06 -28.60 -2.14
N LEU A 383 -9.08 -27.94 -1.57
CA LEU A 383 -9.89 -28.49 -0.47
C LEU A 383 -10.73 -29.68 -0.92
N TYR A 384 -11.34 -29.62 -2.11
CA TYR A 384 -12.06 -30.78 -2.67
C TYR A 384 -11.12 -31.94 -3.01
N ASP A 385 -9.96 -31.65 -3.61
CA ASP A 385 -8.91 -32.67 -3.88
C ASP A 385 -8.41 -33.33 -2.59
N ALA A 386 -8.49 -32.62 -1.45
CA ALA A 386 -8.17 -33.13 -0.10
C ALA A 386 -9.34 -33.88 0.57
N GLY A 387 -10.47 -34.05 -0.12
CA GLY A 387 -11.62 -34.79 0.35
C GLY A 387 -12.63 -34.02 1.19
N ALA A 388 -12.69 -32.68 1.08
CA ALA A 388 -13.79 -31.90 1.67
C ALA A 388 -15.13 -32.34 1.08
N LYS A 389 -16.17 -32.47 1.93
CA LYS A 389 -17.52 -32.82 1.51
C LYS A 389 -18.20 -31.64 0.80
N GLU A 390 -18.11 -30.46 1.41
CA GLU A 390 -18.64 -29.21 0.91
C GLU A 390 -17.69 -28.06 1.24
N VAL A 391 -17.54 -27.07 0.35
CA VAL A 391 -16.72 -25.86 0.57
C VAL A 391 -17.59 -24.63 0.35
N HIS A 392 -17.85 -23.89 1.41
CA HIS A 392 -18.61 -22.65 1.43
C HIS A 392 -17.67 -21.48 1.67
N VAL A 393 -17.61 -20.53 0.75
CA VAL A 393 -16.68 -19.40 0.83
C VAL A 393 -17.36 -18.19 1.47
N ARG A 394 -16.64 -17.54 2.39
CA ARG A 394 -17.08 -16.31 3.06
C ARG A 394 -15.98 -15.28 2.99
N ILE A 395 -16.31 -14.10 2.53
CA ILE A 395 -15.37 -13.00 2.33
C ILE A 395 -15.65 -11.91 3.35
N ALA A 396 -14.65 -11.58 4.16
CA ALA A 396 -14.76 -10.64 5.27
C ALA A 396 -14.71 -9.17 4.84
N SER A 397 -15.01 -8.89 3.57
CA SER A 397 -15.18 -7.56 2.99
C SER A 397 -16.37 -7.55 2.03
N PRO A 398 -16.91 -6.38 1.67
CA PRO A 398 -17.86 -6.25 0.58
C PRO A 398 -17.24 -6.55 -0.78
N GLU A 399 -18.06 -6.66 -1.81
CA GLU A 399 -17.66 -6.87 -3.20
C GLU A 399 -16.80 -5.72 -3.74
N ILE A 400 -15.58 -6.02 -4.23
CA ILE A 400 -14.69 -5.02 -4.82
C ILE A 400 -15.08 -4.78 -6.28
N LYS A 401 -15.72 -3.64 -6.54
CA LYS A 401 -16.29 -3.27 -7.85
C LYS A 401 -15.53 -2.14 -8.56
N TYR A 402 -14.72 -1.38 -7.82
CA TYR A 402 -14.05 -0.18 -8.33
C TYR A 402 -12.56 -0.19 -8.02
N PRO A 403 -11.71 0.26 -8.98
CA PRO A 403 -10.28 0.33 -8.78
C PRO A 403 -9.89 1.46 -7.82
N ASP A 404 -8.72 1.35 -7.22
CA ASP A 404 -8.11 2.42 -6.41
C ASP A 404 -7.24 3.37 -7.24
N PHE A 405 -7.14 4.63 -6.73
CA PHE A 405 -6.29 5.68 -7.27
C PHE A 405 -5.49 6.41 -6.18
N TYR A 406 -5.49 5.90 -4.95
CA TYR A 406 -4.87 6.55 -3.79
C TYR A 406 -3.71 5.75 -3.19
N GLY A 407 -3.21 4.75 -3.94
CA GLY A 407 -2.01 4.02 -3.58
C GLY A 407 -2.24 2.58 -3.12
N VAL A 408 -3.40 1.99 -3.43
CA VAL A 408 -3.64 0.54 -3.33
C VAL A 408 -3.58 -0.08 -4.72
N ASP A 409 -2.75 -1.10 -4.91
CA ASP A 409 -2.72 -1.81 -6.19
C ASP A 409 -3.97 -2.65 -6.39
N THR A 410 -4.94 -2.08 -7.05
CA THR A 410 -6.10 -2.81 -7.54
C THR A 410 -6.06 -2.96 -9.05
N PRO A 411 -6.51 -4.09 -9.59
CA PRO A 411 -6.59 -4.29 -11.04
C PRO A 411 -7.58 -3.31 -11.68
N THR A 412 -7.54 -3.22 -13.00
CA THR A 412 -8.53 -2.44 -13.75
C THR A 412 -9.94 -2.96 -13.52
N LYS A 413 -10.96 -2.11 -13.70
CA LYS A 413 -12.36 -2.50 -13.54
C LYS A 413 -12.73 -3.77 -14.35
N LYS A 414 -12.11 -3.96 -15.52
CA LYS A 414 -12.30 -5.16 -16.37
C LYS A 414 -11.79 -6.46 -15.72
N GLU A 415 -10.82 -6.36 -14.83
CA GLU A 415 -10.21 -7.52 -14.15
C GLU A 415 -10.81 -7.76 -12.76
N LEU A 416 -11.60 -6.81 -12.22
CA LEU A 416 -12.31 -6.97 -10.95
C LEU A 416 -13.49 -7.91 -11.15
N LEU A 417 -13.47 -9.06 -10.49
CA LEU A 417 -14.45 -10.12 -10.71
C LEU A 417 -15.88 -9.64 -10.36
N ALA A 418 -16.05 -8.99 -9.21
CA ALA A 418 -17.35 -8.49 -8.76
C ALA A 418 -17.84 -7.22 -9.49
N ALA A 419 -16.99 -6.59 -10.32
CA ALA A 419 -17.42 -5.52 -11.23
C ALA A 419 -18.09 -6.06 -12.51
N ASN A 420 -17.89 -7.36 -12.83
CA ASN A 420 -18.28 -7.95 -14.11
C ASN A 420 -19.18 -9.19 -13.95
N LYS A 421 -19.34 -9.71 -12.74
CA LYS A 421 -20.08 -10.94 -12.45
C LYS A 421 -20.97 -10.78 -11.21
N THR A 422 -22.10 -11.42 -11.21
CA THR A 422 -22.98 -11.58 -10.03
C THR A 422 -22.34 -12.52 -9.01
N VAL A 423 -22.82 -12.48 -7.77
CA VAL A 423 -22.34 -13.38 -6.71
C VAL A 423 -22.49 -14.86 -7.09
N ASP A 424 -23.59 -15.22 -7.76
CA ASP A 424 -23.82 -16.60 -8.24
C ASP A 424 -22.82 -17.01 -9.32
N GLU A 425 -22.55 -16.13 -10.30
CA GLU A 425 -21.52 -16.39 -11.32
C GLU A 425 -20.12 -16.48 -10.72
N ILE A 426 -19.82 -15.68 -9.67
CA ILE A 426 -18.54 -15.77 -8.95
C ILE A 426 -18.45 -17.10 -8.19
N LYS A 427 -19.50 -17.52 -7.52
CA LYS A 427 -19.61 -18.81 -6.82
C LYS A 427 -19.29 -19.96 -7.79
N GLU A 428 -19.92 -19.97 -8.96
CA GLU A 428 -19.65 -20.97 -10.00
C GLU A 428 -18.21 -20.92 -10.50
N PHE A 429 -17.69 -19.71 -10.77
CA PHE A 429 -16.32 -19.50 -11.23
C PHE A 429 -15.29 -20.05 -10.23
N ILE A 430 -15.47 -19.84 -8.93
CA ILE A 430 -14.56 -20.37 -7.91
C ILE A 430 -14.89 -21.81 -7.51
N SER A 431 -15.92 -22.42 -8.07
CA SER A 431 -16.39 -23.80 -7.79
C SER A 431 -16.77 -24.03 -6.32
N ALA A 432 -17.29 -23.00 -5.65
CA ALA A 432 -17.77 -23.11 -4.27
C ALA A 432 -19.24 -23.56 -4.21
N GLN A 433 -19.61 -24.26 -3.14
CA GLN A 433 -21.00 -24.66 -2.89
C GLN A 433 -21.89 -23.45 -2.56
N SER A 434 -21.35 -22.46 -1.82
CA SER A 434 -21.97 -21.16 -1.62
C SER A 434 -20.93 -20.07 -1.43
N LEU A 435 -21.30 -18.82 -1.73
CA LEU A 435 -20.46 -17.64 -1.56
C LEU A 435 -21.26 -16.54 -0.87
N LYS A 436 -20.65 -15.88 0.11
CA LYS A 436 -21.20 -14.69 0.74
C LYS A 436 -20.11 -13.69 1.06
N PHE A 437 -20.40 -12.42 0.83
CA PHE A 437 -19.57 -11.27 1.23
C PHE A 437 -20.15 -10.61 2.47
N LEU A 438 -19.31 -9.98 3.28
CA LEU A 438 -19.75 -9.05 4.31
C LEU A 438 -20.52 -7.91 3.66
N SER A 439 -21.68 -7.55 4.19
CA SER A 439 -22.43 -6.40 3.67
C SER A 439 -21.70 -5.09 3.95
N LEU A 440 -21.96 -4.04 3.15
CA LEU A 440 -21.39 -2.71 3.40
C LEU A 440 -21.80 -2.17 4.77
N ASP A 441 -23.08 -2.34 5.14
CA ASP A 441 -23.58 -1.95 6.47
C ASP A 441 -22.90 -2.76 7.58
N GLY A 442 -22.68 -4.05 7.36
CA GLY A 442 -21.95 -4.92 8.29
C GLY A 442 -20.51 -4.48 8.48
N LEU A 443 -19.84 -4.06 7.41
CA LEU A 443 -18.49 -3.51 7.49
C LEU A 443 -18.46 -2.28 8.42
N TYR A 444 -19.38 -1.33 8.23
CA TYR A 444 -19.45 -0.13 9.06
C TYR A 444 -19.81 -0.48 10.52
N LYS A 445 -20.73 -1.41 10.76
CA LYS A 445 -21.05 -1.91 12.12
C LYS A 445 -19.82 -2.53 12.80
N ALA A 446 -19.08 -3.35 12.09
CA ALA A 446 -17.86 -3.97 12.62
C ALA A 446 -16.75 -2.95 12.91
N MET A 447 -16.72 -1.81 12.20
CA MET A 447 -15.86 -0.67 12.48
C MET A 447 -16.32 0.18 13.68
N GLY A 448 -17.52 -0.06 14.22
CA GLY A 448 -18.09 0.68 15.35
C GLY A 448 -18.99 1.85 14.92
N PHE A 449 -19.39 1.93 13.66
CA PHE A 449 -20.38 2.90 13.19
C PHE A 449 -21.75 2.25 13.09
N GLU A 450 -22.82 3.02 13.27
CA GLU A 450 -24.17 2.52 13.10
C GLU A 450 -24.42 2.11 11.63
N LYS A 451 -24.01 2.98 10.69
CA LYS A 451 -24.08 2.80 9.24
C LYS A 451 -23.16 3.76 8.51
N ARG A 452 -23.00 3.56 7.20
CA ARG A 452 -22.37 4.55 6.32
C ARG A 452 -23.16 5.86 6.32
N ASN A 453 -22.45 6.98 6.42
CA ASN A 453 -23.06 8.29 6.21
C ASN A 453 -22.81 8.71 4.74
N ASP A 454 -23.87 8.74 3.94
CA ASP A 454 -23.75 9.01 2.50
C ASP A 454 -23.31 10.44 2.17
N ASN A 455 -23.61 11.40 3.03
CA ASN A 455 -23.18 12.80 2.84
C ASN A 455 -21.73 13.02 3.28
N PHE A 456 -21.28 12.30 4.32
CA PHE A 456 -19.95 12.43 4.90
C PHE A 456 -19.43 11.04 5.32
N PRO A 457 -19.05 10.19 4.36
CA PRO A 457 -18.56 8.84 4.66
C PRO A 457 -17.38 8.86 5.61
N GLN A 458 -17.40 7.97 6.59
CA GLN A 458 -16.38 7.89 7.64
C GLN A 458 -15.09 7.22 7.17
N LEU A 459 -15.17 6.49 6.02
CA LEU A 459 -14.07 5.72 5.46
C LEU A 459 -13.88 6.04 3.97
N THR A 460 -12.68 5.86 3.46
CA THR A 460 -12.41 5.78 2.03
C THR A 460 -12.73 4.37 1.57
N ASP A 461 -13.95 4.19 1.07
CA ASP A 461 -14.60 2.92 0.75
C ASP A 461 -15.01 2.77 -0.72
N HIS A 462 -14.46 3.61 -1.58
CA HIS A 462 -14.76 3.66 -3.02
C HIS A 462 -14.62 2.32 -3.73
N TYR A 463 -13.81 1.40 -3.23
CA TYR A 463 -13.67 0.03 -3.74
C TYR A 463 -14.99 -0.68 -3.89
N PHE A 464 -15.93 -0.40 -2.99
CA PHE A 464 -17.26 -1.01 -2.90
C PHE A 464 -18.35 -0.11 -3.49
N THR A 465 -18.22 1.21 -3.29
CA THR A 465 -19.28 2.20 -3.54
C THR A 465 -19.07 3.02 -4.81
N GLY A 466 -17.82 3.19 -5.26
CA GLY A 466 -17.46 4.13 -6.32
C GLY A 466 -17.43 5.61 -5.88
N ASP A 467 -17.57 5.86 -4.57
CA ASP A 467 -17.52 7.21 -4.00
C ASP A 467 -16.06 7.63 -3.72
N TYR A 468 -15.43 8.19 -4.73
CA TYR A 468 -14.04 8.65 -4.67
C TYR A 468 -13.92 9.98 -3.91
N PRO A 469 -13.23 10.02 -2.74
CA PRO A 469 -13.16 11.21 -1.90
C PRO A 469 -12.34 12.36 -2.50
N VAL A 470 -11.43 12.08 -3.44
CA VAL A 470 -10.61 13.04 -4.18
C VAL A 470 -10.80 12.82 -5.67
N LYS A 471 -10.92 13.92 -6.44
CA LYS A 471 -11.08 13.83 -7.90
C LYS A 471 -9.89 13.12 -8.55
N ILE A 472 -10.19 12.26 -9.53
CA ILE A 472 -9.20 11.55 -10.33
C ILE A 472 -8.93 12.38 -11.58
N ILE A 473 -8.06 13.40 -11.47
CA ILE A 473 -7.87 14.42 -12.52
C ILE A 473 -7.19 13.80 -13.74
N ASP A 474 -6.17 12.98 -13.55
CA ASP A 474 -5.35 12.42 -14.62
C ASP A 474 -6.09 11.39 -15.49
N GLU A 475 -7.21 10.82 -15.01
CA GLU A 475 -8.08 9.94 -15.81
C GLU A 475 -9.24 10.66 -16.50
N LEU A 476 -9.70 11.78 -15.95
CA LEU A 476 -10.81 12.58 -16.51
C LEU A 476 -10.38 13.41 -17.72
N GLY A 477 -9.09 13.72 -17.84
CA GLY A 477 -8.50 14.37 -19.01
C GLY A 477 -8.24 13.36 -20.13
N GLY A 478 -9.28 12.97 -20.87
CA GLY A 478 -9.21 12.02 -22.00
C GLY A 478 -8.38 12.51 -23.20
N ASP A 479 -7.54 13.52 -23.08
CA ASP A 479 -6.59 13.99 -24.09
C ASP A 479 -5.19 13.46 -23.79
N LYS A 480 -4.70 12.73 -24.76
CA LYS A 480 -3.43 12.03 -24.88
C LYS A 480 -2.25 12.80 -24.31
N VAL A 481 -1.88 12.52 -23.09
CA VAL A 481 -0.59 12.93 -22.57
C VAL A 481 0.49 12.08 -23.22
N THR A 482 1.17 12.65 -24.20
CA THR A 482 2.28 12.01 -24.90
C THR A 482 3.53 12.16 -24.04
N GLN A 483 3.89 11.13 -23.31
CA GLN A 483 5.19 11.07 -22.64
C GLN A 483 6.24 10.61 -23.66
N LEU A 484 7.09 11.54 -24.09
CA LEU A 484 8.27 11.26 -24.89
C LEU A 484 9.37 10.67 -23.96
N SER A 485 9.43 9.35 -23.84
CA SER A 485 10.63 8.70 -23.34
C SER A 485 11.57 8.45 -24.52
N LEU A 486 12.63 9.22 -24.61
CA LEU A 486 13.69 9.06 -25.63
C LEU A 486 14.69 7.94 -25.28
N LEU A 487 14.59 7.35 -24.11
CA LEU A 487 15.45 6.26 -23.66
C LEU A 487 14.65 4.96 -23.53
N SER A 488 14.72 4.12 -24.55
CA SER A 488 14.45 2.70 -24.37
C SER A 488 15.65 2.10 -23.61
N THR A 489 15.48 1.74 -22.36
CA THR A 489 16.43 0.84 -21.69
C THR A 489 16.33 -0.49 -22.40
N ALA A 490 17.36 -0.83 -23.17
CA ALA A 490 17.54 -2.18 -23.66
C ALA A 490 17.52 -3.11 -22.43
N SER A 491 16.58 -4.03 -22.41
CA SER A 491 16.61 -5.16 -21.49
C SER A 491 17.81 -6.01 -21.89
N ASN A 492 18.90 -5.91 -21.15
CA ASN A 492 19.94 -6.92 -21.22
C ASN A 492 19.37 -8.22 -20.64
N ASN A 493 19.49 -9.25 -21.46
CA ASN A 493 19.17 -10.65 -21.20
C ASN A 493 19.68 -11.20 -19.87
#